data_9f94f422f49702b43c208cd169af0455
#
_entry.id   9f94f422f49702b43c208cd169af0455
#
_cell.length_a   1.000
_cell.length_b   1.000
_cell.length_c   1.000
_cell.angle_alpha   90.00
_cell.angle_beta   90.00
_cell.angle_gamma   90.00
#
_symmetry.space_group_name_H-M   'P 1'
#
loop_
_entity.id
_entity.type
_entity.pdbx_description
1 polymer ?
#
loop_
_entity_poly.entity_id
_entity_poly.type
_entity_poly.pdbx_seq_one_letter_code
_entity_poly.pdbx_strand_id
1 'polypeptide(L)'
;MAALADYAQGMELSMEEAGVRGAGELCYAALELTPPLDSGGGKGLSLSAKHAGFKAVERDIRGLFVSADSRQAGAVGVALNKLRESVKAGDRGRFERIRQQATLQKTNLTNSVTRKIVHDGEPERAFRKAQNFFNQSNPITTIDNQEITQDLRKVHVSHRHITSQGRMRTWKGTGSYLGKYVAASKAALDAYIKETQAHVGFIKSGWWQVLSRLPKVQGKNVFKGSEIPVWVKRHSGTGYSTLMRQKDGIYIVIGNTVGDNDNQASKNNVQEIARAQAMARLFAQLEKRQKDQAAKFNGS
;
A
#
# COMPACT_ATOMS: atom_id res chain seq x y z
N MET A 1 31.58 -4.13 -16.57
CA MET A 1 32.29 -3.15 -17.44
C MET A 1 32.44 -3.68 -18.87
N ALA A 2 32.96 -4.89 -19.11
CA ALA A 2 33.09 -5.46 -20.46
C ALA A 2 31.79 -5.41 -21.30
N ALA A 3 30.69 -5.95 -20.78
CA ALA A 3 29.41 -5.98 -21.48
C ALA A 3 28.90 -4.60 -21.92
N LEU A 4 29.19 -3.53 -21.16
CA LEU A 4 28.78 -2.16 -21.54
C LEU A 4 29.71 -1.60 -22.64
N ALA A 5 31.00 -1.97 -22.63
CA ALA A 5 31.95 -1.62 -23.69
C ALA A 5 31.57 -2.30 -25.01
N ASP A 6 31.27 -3.58 -24.99
CA ASP A 6 30.80 -4.35 -26.15
C ASP A 6 29.50 -3.75 -26.73
N TYR A 7 28.56 -3.37 -25.86
CA TYR A 7 27.35 -2.66 -26.27
C TYR A 7 27.67 -1.29 -26.91
N ALA A 8 28.54 -0.50 -26.29
CA ALA A 8 28.93 0.81 -26.82
C ALA A 8 29.55 0.69 -28.21
N GLN A 9 30.48 -0.25 -28.38
CA GLN A 9 31.15 -0.51 -29.64
C GLN A 9 30.17 -0.98 -30.72
N GLY A 10 29.34 -1.97 -30.41
CA GLY A 10 28.36 -2.49 -31.36
C GLY A 10 27.25 -1.53 -31.74
N MET A 11 26.95 -0.56 -30.88
CA MET A 11 26.00 0.51 -31.14
C MET A 11 26.63 1.78 -31.69
N GLU A 12 27.96 1.84 -31.89
CA GLU A 12 28.71 3.03 -32.29
C GLU A 12 28.42 4.23 -31.37
N LEU A 13 28.36 3.97 -30.08
CA LEU A 13 28.11 4.98 -29.06
C LEU A 13 29.39 5.33 -28.34
N SER A 14 29.48 6.55 -27.82
CA SER A 14 30.50 6.86 -26.82
C SER A 14 30.22 6.07 -25.52
N MET A 15 31.25 5.82 -24.73
CA MET A 15 31.08 5.18 -23.41
C MET A 15 30.14 5.98 -22.49
N GLU A 16 30.11 7.29 -22.62
CA GLU A 16 29.22 8.16 -21.90
C GLU A 16 27.76 7.95 -22.32
N GLU A 17 27.50 7.90 -23.62
CA GLU A 17 26.15 7.61 -24.15
C GLU A 17 25.67 6.23 -23.74
N ALA A 18 26.53 5.23 -23.85
CA ALA A 18 26.21 3.86 -23.44
C ALA A 18 25.91 3.81 -21.93
N GLY A 19 26.69 4.50 -21.12
CA GLY A 19 26.49 4.59 -19.67
C GLY A 19 25.16 5.23 -19.31
N VAL A 20 24.81 6.37 -19.91
CA VAL A 20 23.53 7.07 -19.69
C VAL A 20 22.33 6.21 -20.15
N ARG A 21 22.45 5.53 -21.28
CA ARG A 21 21.40 4.58 -21.73
C ARG A 21 21.25 3.41 -20.76
N GLY A 22 22.36 2.83 -20.30
CA GLY A 22 22.32 1.75 -19.31
C GLY A 22 21.69 2.18 -17.99
N ALA A 23 22.01 3.38 -17.50
CA ALA A 23 21.36 3.95 -16.33
C ALA A 23 19.86 4.19 -16.55
N GLY A 24 19.48 4.63 -17.75
CA GLY A 24 18.08 4.81 -18.14
C GLY A 24 17.29 3.51 -18.13
N GLU A 25 17.82 2.46 -18.76
CA GLU A 25 17.19 1.13 -18.76
C GLU A 25 17.08 0.54 -17.35
N LEU A 26 18.09 0.72 -16.51
CA LEU A 26 18.06 0.29 -15.13
C LEU A 26 16.98 1.02 -14.32
N CYS A 27 16.89 2.34 -14.44
CA CYS A 27 15.85 3.12 -13.78
C CYS A 27 14.45 2.75 -14.27
N TYR A 28 14.29 2.52 -15.56
CA TYR A 28 13.03 2.13 -16.16
C TYR A 28 12.60 0.73 -15.68
N ALA A 29 13.51 -0.23 -15.66
CA ALA A 29 13.25 -1.56 -15.12
C ALA A 29 12.90 -1.50 -13.62
N ALA A 30 13.64 -0.71 -12.83
CA ALA A 30 13.34 -0.53 -11.42
C ALA A 30 11.97 0.11 -11.19
N LEU A 31 11.58 1.06 -12.03
CA LEU A 31 10.26 1.70 -12.01
C LEU A 31 9.14 0.70 -12.34
N GLU A 32 9.33 -0.18 -13.32
CA GLU A 32 8.37 -1.23 -13.64
C GLU A 32 8.22 -2.25 -12.51
N LEU A 33 9.34 -2.68 -11.92
CA LEU A 33 9.37 -3.70 -10.87
C LEU A 33 8.96 -3.19 -9.48
N THR A 34 8.99 -1.87 -9.27
CA THR A 34 8.52 -1.29 -8.01
C THR A 34 7.00 -1.47 -7.86
N PRO A 35 6.48 -1.97 -6.72
CA PRO A 35 5.04 -2.07 -6.50
C PRO A 35 4.31 -0.71 -6.64
N PRO A 36 3.02 -0.72 -7.04
CA PRO A 36 2.20 -1.89 -7.33
C PRO A 36 2.49 -2.53 -8.69
N LEU A 37 2.29 -3.85 -8.74
CA LEU A 37 2.38 -4.64 -9.97
C LEU A 37 0.97 -5.10 -10.35
N ASP A 38 0.76 -5.47 -11.62
CA ASP A 38 -0.49 -6.10 -12.02
C ASP A 38 -0.60 -7.53 -11.48
N SER A 39 -1.79 -8.10 -11.56
CA SER A 39 -2.09 -9.43 -11.02
C SER A 39 -1.33 -10.56 -11.74
N GLY A 40 -0.79 -10.30 -12.94
CA GLY A 40 0.03 -11.23 -13.71
C GLY A 40 1.54 -11.06 -13.48
N GLY A 41 1.95 -10.13 -12.61
CA GLY A 41 3.37 -9.90 -12.27
C GLY A 41 4.19 -9.21 -13.39
N GLY A 42 3.54 -8.76 -14.49
CA GLY A 42 4.25 -8.39 -15.70
C GLY A 42 4.48 -6.90 -15.94
N LYS A 43 3.54 -6.03 -15.63
CA LYS A 43 3.62 -4.62 -16.05
C LYS A 43 3.26 -3.66 -14.91
N GLY A 44 4.27 -3.20 -14.20
CA GLY A 44 4.10 -2.25 -13.09
C GLY A 44 3.61 -0.84 -13.47
N LEU A 45 3.51 -0.51 -14.76
CA LEU A 45 3.08 0.81 -15.24
C LEU A 45 1.66 0.82 -15.81
N SER A 46 0.99 -0.32 -15.87
CA SER A 46 -0.37 -0.44 -16.40
C SER A 46 -1.41 0.20 -15.47
N LEU A 47 -2.60 0.50 -16.01
CA LEU A 47 -3.77 0.87 -15.19
C LEU A 47 -4.19 -0.27 -14.26
N SER A 48 -3.98 -1.53 -14.69
CA SER A 48 -4.22 -2.71 -13.88
C SER A 48 -3.34 -2.70 -12.62
N ALA A 49 -2.05 -2.37 -12.74
CA ALA A 49 -1.15 -2.21 -11.61
C ALA A 49 -1.61 -1.11 -10.64
N LYS A 50 -2.07 0.04 -11.16
CA LYS A 50 -2.67 1.09 -10.32
C LYS A 50 -3.86 0.58 -9.52
N HIS A 51 -4.79 -0.11 -10.18
CA HIS A 51 -5.98 -0.67 -9.52
C HIS A 51 -5.61 -1.77 -8.52
N ALA A 52 -4.60 -2.60 -8.81
CA ALA A 52 -4.08 -3.58 -7.87
C ALA A 52 -3.52 -2.89 -6.61
N GLY A 53 -2.82 -1.77 -6.77
CA GLY A 53 -2.36 -0.93 -5.66
C GLY A 53 -3.52 -0.39 -4.82
N PHE A 54 -4.58 0.12 -5.45
CA PHE A 54 -5.76 0.61 -4.75
C PHE A 54 -6.45 -0.49 -3.94
N LYS A 55 -6.65 -1.67 -4.54
CA LYS A 55 -7.22 -2.84 -3.86
C LYS A 55 -6.34 -3.34 -2.71
N ALA A 56 -5.01 -3.29 -2.87
CA ALA A 56 -4.09 -3.68 -1.82
C ALA A 56 -4.18 -2.74 -0.60
N VAL A 57 -4.22 -1.41 -0.83
CA VAL A 57 -4.41 -0.40 0.22
C VAL A 57 -5.75 -0.59 0.92
N GLU A 58 -6.83 -0.74 0.17
CA GLU A 58 -8.16 -0.95 0.74
C GLU A 58 -8.22 -2.22 1.59
N ARG A 59 -7.68 -3.32 1.09
CA ARG A 59 -7.64 -4.61 1.81
C ARG A 59 -6.81 -4.51 3.09
N ASP A 60 -5.69 -3.82 3.07
CA ASP A 60 -4.81 -3.61 4.22
C ASP A 60 -5.55 -2.82 5.32
N ILE A 61 -6.15 -1.71 4.96
CA ILE A 61 -6.86 -0.83 5.90
C ILE A 61 -8.14 -1.50 6.43
N ARG A 62 -8.97 -2.10 5.56
CA ARG A 62 -10.19 -2.80 5.99
C ARG A 62 -9.90 -4.08 6.76
N GLY A 63 -8.72 -4.67 6.57
CA GLY A 63 -8.25 -5.78 7.40
C GLY A 63 -7.95 -5.36 8.83
N LEU A 64 -7.48 -4.15 9.04
CA LEU A 64 -7.10 -3.63 10.35
C LEU A 64 -8.25 -2.92 11.07
N PHE A 65 -9.07 -2.18 10.32
CA PHE A 65 -10.15 -1.35 10.85
C PHE A 65 -11.52 -1.86 10.46
N VAL A 66 -12.46 -1.68 11.36
CA VAL A 66 -13.90 -1.80 11.13
C VAL A 66 -14.58 -0.49 11.51
N SER A 67 -15.58 -0.05 10.78
CA SER A 67 -16.33 1.14 11.18
C SER A 67 -17.28 0.87 12.33
N ALA A 68 -17.47 1.85 13.21
CA ALA A 68 -18.46 1.80 14.27
C ALA A 68 -19.86 1.51 13.73
N ASP A 69 -20.23 2.15 12.63
CA ASP A 69 -21.51 1.96 11.96
C ASP A 69 -21.74 0.50 11.53
N SER A 70 -20.71 -0.15 10.97
CA SER A 70 -20.81 -1.54 10.52
C SER A 70 -21.01 -2.50 11.68
N ARG A 71 -20.38 -2.24 12.83
CA ARG A 71 -20.58 -3.03 14.04
C ARG A 71 -21.95 -2.80 14.67
N GLN A 72 -22.42 -1.54 14.67
CA GLN A 72 -23.76 -1.20 15.16
C GLN A 72 -24.85 -1.74 14.25
N ALA A 73 -24.61 -1.85 12.94
CA ALA A 73 -25.55 -2.41 11.98
C ALA A 73 -25.68 -3.95 12.05
N GLY A 74 -24.72 -4.65 12.70
CA GLY A 74 -24.84 -6.09 12.95
C GLY A 74 -26.01 -6.40 13.90
N ALA A 75 -26.56 -7.62 13.81
CA ALA A 75 -27.70 -8.04 14.62
C ALA A 75 -27.51 -7.80 16.13
N VAL A 76 -26.27 -7.99 16.62
CA VAL A 76 -25.90 -7.72 18.02
C VAL A 76 -25.91 -6.23 18.31
N GLY A 77 -25.35 -5.39 17.44
CA GLY A 77 -25.33 -3.94 17.59
C GLY A 77 -26.74 -3.35 17.57
N VAL A 78 -27.61 -3.83 16.68
CA VAL A 78 -29.04 -3.45 16.64
C VAL A 78 -29.74 -3.82 17.95
N ALA A 79 -29.48 -5.03 18.46
CA ALA A 79 -30.07 -5.48 19.74
C ALA A 79 -29.57 -4.64 20.93
N LEU A 80 -28.26 -4.31 20.98
CA LEU A 80 -27.69 -3.45 22.01
C LEU A 80 -28.22 -2.00 21.94
N ASN A 81 -28.43 -1.46 20.74
CA ASN A 81 -29.05 -0.14 20.57
C ASN A 81 -30.49 -0.13 21.06
N LYS A 82 -31.28 -1.15 20.70
CA LYS A 82 -32.64 -1.32 21.22
C LYS A 82 -32.66 -1.47 22.74
N LEU A 83 -31.69 -2.17 23.31
CA LEU A 83 -31.53 -2.30 24.76
C LEU A 83 -31.29 -0.94 25.42
N ARG A 84 -30.41 -0.13 24.82
CA ARG A 84 -30.12 1.25 25.28
C ARG A 84 -31.34 2.15 25.20
N GLU A 85 -32.10 2.09 24.09
CA GLU A 85 -33.35 2.84 23.92
C GLU A 85 -34.38 2.49 24.98
N SER A 86 -34.55 1.19 25.30
CA SER A 86 -35.47 0.74 26.34
C SER A 86 -35.06 1.24 27.73
N VAL A 87 -33.77 1.31 28.02
CA VAL A 87 -33.25 1.89 29.26
C VAL A 87 -33.53 3.39 29.33
N LYS A 88 -33.31 4.13 28.26
CA LYS A 88 -33.60 5.58 28.19
C LYS A 88 -35.08 5.87 28.36
N ALA A 89 -35.92 5.01 27.81
CA ALA A 89 -37.39 5.09 27.95
C ALA A 89 -37.91 4.62 29.30
N GLY A 90 -37.07 4.05 30.17
CA GLY A 90 -37.49 3.44 31.42
C GLY A 90 -38.30 2.16 31.28
N ASP A 91 -38.37 1.60 30.05
CA ASP A 91 -39.21 0.44 29.71
C ASP A 91 -38.50 -0.88 30.08
N ARG A 92 -38.71 -1.31 31.32
CA ARG A 92 -38.12 -2.55 31.88
C ARG A 92 -38.60 -3.80 31.17
N GLY A 93 -39.86 -3.83 30.75
CA GLY A 93 -40.41 -4.98 30.05
C GLY A 93 -39.77 -5.17 28.66
N ARG A 94 -39.61 -4.08 27.92
CA ARG A 94 -38.91 -4.08 26.62
C ARG A 94 -37.42 -4.42 26.81
N PHE A 95 -36.77 -3.87 27.82
CA PHE A 95 -35.40 -4.17 28.16
C PHE A 95 -35.20 -5.67 28.36
N GLU A 96 -36.00 -6.29 29.20
CA GLU A 96 -35.87 -7.71 29.51
C GLU A 96 -36.12 -8.61 28.30
N ARG A 97 -37.15 -8.31 27.50
CA ARG A 97 -37.39 -9.02 26.24
C ARG A 97 -36.22 -8.96 25.27
N ILE A 98 -35.59 -7.80 25.13
CA ILE A 98 -34.42 -7.62 24.25
C ILE A 98 -33.21 -8.36 24.83
N ARG A 99 -32.97 -8.25 26.13
CA ARG A 99 -31.88 -8.90 26.84
C ARG A 99 -31.91 -10.42 26.67
N GLN A 100 -33.10 -11.02 26.67
CA GLN A 100 -33.33 -12.45 26.51
C GLN A 100 -33.30 -12.94 25.06
N GLN A 101 -33.13 -12.05 24.08
CA GLN A 101 -33.03 -12.49 22.68
C GLN A 101 -31.82 -13.41 22.46
N ALA A 102 -32.02 -14.45 21.66
CA ALA A 102 -30.96 -15.41 21.32
C ALA A 102 -29.72 -14.74 20.70
N THR A 103 -29.92 -13.63 19.98
CA THR A 103 -28.83 -12.81 19.42
C THR A 103 -27.87 -12.29 20.47
N LEU A 104 -28.36 -11.89 21.65
CA LEU A 104 -27.51 -11.41 22.75
C LEU A 104 -27.05 -12.57 23.64
N GLN A 105 -27.92 -13.52 23.92
CA GLN A 105 -27.64 -14.62 24.83
C GLN A 105 -26.58 -15.63 24.31
N LYS A 106 -26.61 -15.89 22.98
CA LYS A 106 -25.67 -16.82 22.33
C LYS A 106 -24.38 -16.17 21.83
N THR A 107 -24.29 -14.83 21.85
CA THR A 107 -23.12 -14.12 21.39
C THR A 107 -22.09 -13.98 22.50
N ASN A 108 -20.85 -14.30 22.20
CA ASN A 108 -19.76 -14.02 23.11
C ASN A 108 -19.46 -12.51 23.09
N LEU A 109 -20.13 -11.78 23.99
CA LEU A 109 -19.97 -10.33 24.12
C LEU A 109 -18.59 -10.02 24.70
N THR A 110 -17.79 -9.30 23.94
CA THR A 110 -16.41 -8.94 24.33
C THR A 110 -16.37 -7.88 25.43
N ASN A 111 -17.37 -6.98 25.46
CA ASN A 111 -17.47 -5.99 26.53
C ASN A 111 -17.92 -6.63 27.86
N SER A 112 -17.07 -6.56 28.87
CA SER A 112 -17.32 -7.16 30.17
C SER A 112 -18.55 -6.58 30.87
N VAL A 113 -18.84 -5.29 30.70
CA VAL A 113 -20.00 -4.61 31.30
C VAL A 113 -21.27 -5.04 30.59
N THR A 114 -21.27 -4.98 29.25
CA THR A 114 -22.42 -5.43 28.44
C THR A 114 -22.73 -6.91 28.69
N ARG A 115 -21.69 -7.75 28.78
CA ARG A 115 -21.84 -9.16 29.13
C ARG A 115 -22.46 -9.35 30.52
N LYS A 116 -22.02 -8.58 31.53
CA LYS A 116 -22.60 -8.60 32.87
C LYS A 116 -24.04 -8.11 32.93
N ILE A 117 -24.43 -7.20 32.01
CA ILE A 117 -25.80 -6.73 31.88
C ILE A 117 -26.67 -7.82 31.23
N VAL A 118 -26.20 -8.39 30.11
CA VAL A 118 -26.97 -9.38 29.33
C VAL A 118 -27.15 -10.68 30.09
N HIS A 119 -26.12 -11.16 30.76
CA HIS A 119 -26.14 -12.44 31.48
C HIS A 119 -26.39 -12.32 33.00
N ASP A 120 -26.92 -11.18 33.47
CA ASP A 120 -27.30 -11.06 34.87
C ASP A 120 -28.53 -11.92 35.17
N GLY A 121 -28.48 -12.71 36.23
CA GLY A 121 -29.59 -13.55 36.63
C GLY A 121 -30.82 -12.77 37.15
N GLU A 122 -30.61 -11.51 37.60
CA GLU A 122 -31.65 -10.67 38.18
C GLU A 122 -32.02 -9.50 37.25
N PRO A 123 -33.24 -9.45 36.70
CA PRO A 123 -33.69 -8.43 35.79
C PRO A 123 -33.53 -6.99 36.29
N GLU A 124 -33.91 -6.75 37.54
CA GLU A 124 -33.81 -5.42 38.19
C GLU A 124 -32.35 -4.95 38.33
N ARG A 125 -31.48 -5.86 38.69
CA ARG A 125 -30.04 -5.59 38.80
C ARG A 125 -29.42 -5.33 37.43
N ALA A 126 -29.80 -6.08 36.41
CA ALA A 126 -29.39 -5.88 35.02
C ALA A 126 -29.81 -4.50 34.53
N PHE A 127 -31.08 -4.13 34.79
CA PHE A 127 -31.60 -2.83 34.36
C PHE A 127 -30.88 -1.66 35.03
N ARG A 128 -30.63 -1.72 36.36
CA ARG A 128 -29.84 -0.69 37.07
C ARG A 128 -28.41 -0.59 36.56
N LYS A 129 -27.76 -1.71 36.29
CA LYS A 129 -26.41 -1.72 35.67
C LYS A 129 -26.42 -1.07 34.29
N ALA A 130 -27.45 -1.36 33.50
CA ALA A 130 -27.63 -0.78 32.17
C ALA A 130 -27.90 0.71 32.24
N GLN A 131 -28.71 1.19 33.20
CA GLN A 131 -28.94 2.63 33.44
C GLN A 131 -27.65 3.33 33.78
N ASN A 132 -26.85 2.80 34.70
CA ASN A 132 -25.58 3.38 35.08
C ASN A 132 -24.59 3.42 33.89
N PHE A 133 -24.59 2.39 33.06
CA PHE A 133 -23.70 2.27 31.91
C PHE A 133 -24.10 3.20 30.76
N PHE A 134 -25.42 3.24 30.41
CA PHE A 134 -25.89 4.01 29.28
C PHE A 134 -26.20 5.49 29.59
N ASN A 135 -26.39 5.84 30.85
CA ASN A 135 -26.61 7.24 31.27
C ASN A 135 -25.33 8.01 31.60
N GLN A 136 -24.18 7.33 31.65
CA GLN A 136 -22.92 8.02 31.68
C GLN A 136 -22.79 8.82 30.38
N SER A 137 -22.71 10.16 30.52
CA SER A 137 -22.72 11.15 29.44
C SER A 137 -21.47 11.11 28.54
N ASN A 138 -20.61 10.14 28.73
CA ASN A 138 -19.48 9.95 27.86
C ASN A 138 -19.96 9.42 26.51
N PRO A 139 -19.60 10.06 25.40
CA PRO A 139 -19.78 9.47 24.10
C PRO A 139 -19.21 8.07 24.15
N ILE A 140 -19.89 7.10 23.55
CA ILE A 140 -19.41 5.71 23.51
C ILE A 140 -18.03 5.72 22.82
N THR A 141 -16.99 5.83 23.63
CA THR A 141 -15.59 5.82 23.17
C THR A 141 -15.11 4.39 22.93
N THR A 142 -15.91 3.41 23.42
CA THR A 142 -15.58 2.00 23.29
C THR A 142 -16.77 1.23 22.72
N ILE A 143 -16.54 0.51 21.64
CA ILE A 143 -17.46 -0.49 21.09
C ILE A 143 -16.79 -1.84 21.34
N ASP A 144 -17.47 -2.73 22.08
CA ASP A 144 -16.94 -4.05 22.42
C ASP A 144 -15.53 -4.05 23.07
N ASN A 145 -15.26 -3.14 24.02
CA ASN A 145 -13.93 -2.89 24.63
C ASN A 145 -12.85 -2.39 23.65
N GLN A 146 -13.22 -2.01 22.46
CA GLN A 146 -12.28 -1.37 21.54
C GLN A 146 -12.53 0.13 21.51
N GLU A 147 -11.48 0.86 21.82
CA GLU A 147 -11.47 2.31 21.75
C GLU A 147 -11.69 2.77 20.31
N ILE A 148 -12.57 3.76 20.13
CA ILE A 148 -12.77 4.37 18.81
C ILE A 148 -11.48 5.10 18.43
N THR A 149 -10.85 4.63 17.38
CA THR A 149 -9.61 5.21 16.88
C THR A 149 -9.91 6.50 16.16
N GLN A 150 -9.46 7.62 16.72
CA GLN A 150 -9.58 8.93 16.09
C GLN A 150 -8.49 9.17 15.04
N ASP A 151 -7.27 8.72 15.31
CA ASP A 151 -6.12 8.82 14.40
C ASP A 151 -5.82 7.48 13.73
N LEU A 152 -6.53 7.22 12.63
CA LEU A 152 -6.37 6.00 11.83
C LEU A 152 -4.95 5.87 11.25
N ARG A 153 -4.34 7.00 10.87
CA ARG A 153 -3.00 7.02 10.28
C ARG A 153 -1.94 6.58 11.29
N LYS A 154 -1.97 7.13 12.50
CA LYS A 154 -1.02 6.78 13.56
C LYS A 154 -1.07 5.29 13.89
N VAL A 155 -2.28 4.74 14.06
CA VAL A 155 -2.49 3.33 14.36
C VAL A 155 -2.04 2.44 13.19
N HIS A 156 -2.38 2.80 11.96
CA HIS A 156 -1.99 2.05 10.77
C HIS A 156 -0.47 2.00 10.59
N VAL A 157 0.21 3.14 10.72
CA VAL A 157 1.67 3.22 10.64
C VAL A 157 2.32 2.41 11.76
N SER A 158 1.86 2.56 13.02
CA SER A 158 2.39 1.80 14.15
C SER A 158 2.20 0.29 13.97
N HIS A 159 1.05 -0.14 13.43
CA HIS A 159 0.81 -1.55 13.15
C HIS A 159 1.75 -2.09 12.08
N ARG A 160 2.01 -1.32 11.03
CA ARG A 160 2.98 -1.68 9.99
C ARG A 160 4.41 -1.82 10.53
N HIS A 161 4.83 -0.94 11.43
CA HIS A 161 6.14 -1.04 12.07
C HIS A 161 6.28 -2.29 12.96
N ILE A 162 5.28 -2.64 13.73
CA ILE A 162 5.29 -3.86 14.57
C ILE A 162 5.37 -5.13 13.72
N THR A 163 4.75 -5.13 12.54
CA THR A 163 4.82 -6.25 11.59
C THR A 163 6.09 -6.27 10.76
N SER A 164 6.90 -5.20 10.81
CA SER A 164 8.08 -5.00 9.97
C SER A 164 9.35 -5.68 10.45
N GLN A 165 9.32 -6.53 11.48
CA GLN A 165 10.41 -7.48 11.72
C GLN A 165 10.53 -8.48 10.53
N GLY A 166 10.67 -7.94 9.32
CA GLY A 166 11.11 -8.66 8.12
C GLY A 166 10.05 -9.46 7.35
N ARG A 167 8.85 -9.68 7.88
CA ARG A 167 7.79 -10.38 7.15
C ARG A 167 6.49 -9.59 7.28
N MET A 168 6.05 -8.95 6.19
CA MET A 168 4.62 -8.70 6.03
C MET A 168 3.94 -10.06 6.18
N ARG A 169 3.37 -10.34 7.34
CA ARG A 169 2.47 -11.47 7.51
C ARG A 169 1.34 -11.22 6.53
N THR A 170 1.41 -11.88 5.39
CA THR A 170 0.27 -11.97 4.49
C THR A 170 -0.89 -12.43 5.35
N TRP A 171 -2.01 -11.76 5.26
CA TRP A 171 -3.27 -12.01 5.98
C TRP A 171 -3.87 -13.40 5.72
N LYS A 172 -3.08 -14.35 5.27
CA LYS A 172 -3.49 -15.74 5.09
C LYS A 172 -3.58 -16.42 6.44
N GLY A 173 -4.77 -16.45 6.97
CA GLY A 173 -5.16 -17.54 7.84
C GLY A 173 -5.28 -17.30 9.34
N THR A 174 -5.16 -16.07 9.86
CA THR A 174 -5.50 -15.84 11.27
C THR A 174 -6.57 -14.76 11.37
N GLY A 175 -7.82 -15.18 11.48
CA GLY A 175 -8.98 -14.30 11.68
C GLY A 175 -8.95 -13.42 12.94
N SER A 176 -7.83 -13.42 13.67
CA SER A 176 -7.66 -12.67 14.92
C SER A 176 -7.34 -11.18 14.73
N TYR A 177 -7.03 -10.72 13.53
CA TYR A 177 -6.67 -9.31 13.28
C TYR A 177 -7.74 -8.51 12.53
N LEU A 178 -8.72 -9.16 11.92
CA LEU A 178 -9.80 -8.48 11.23
C LEU A 178 -10.60 -7.62 12.20
N GLY A 179 -10.61 -6.32 11.93
CA GLY A 179 -11.34 -5.36 12.75
C GLY A 179 -10.79 -5.17 14.16
N LYS A 180 -9.46 -5.24 14.33
CA LYS A 180 -8.80 -5.01 15.63
C LYS A 180 -9.06 -3.62 16.19
N TYR A 181 -9.21 -2.62 15.32
CA TYR A 181 -9.45 -1.24 15.68
C TYR A 181 -10.78 -0.75 15.11
N VAL A 182 -11.41 0.19 15.79
CA VAL A 182 -12.72 0.73 15.39
C VAL A 182 -12.55 2.16 14.89
N ALA A 183 -12.85 2.40 13.63
CA ALA A 183 -12.96 3.75 13.07
C ALA A 183 -14.29 4.39 13.49
N ALA A 184 -14.28 5.70 13.70
CA ALA A 184 -15.45 6.45 14.19
C ALA A 184 -16.68 6.28 13.30
N SER A 185 -16.51 6.22 11.97
CA SER A 185 -17.58 5.99 11.00
C SER A 185 -17.08 5.33 9.74
N LYS A 186 -17.98 4.80 8.93
CA LYS A 186 -17.67 4.31 7.57
C LYS A 186 -17.11 5.43 6.71
N ALA A 187 -17.67 6.64 6.81
CA ALA A 187 -17.22 7.80 6.04
C ALA A 187 -15.75 8.15 6.37
N ALA A 188 -15.38 8.16 7.66
CA ALA A 188 -14.01 8.40 8.09
C ALA A 188 -13.04 7.32 7.58
N LEU A 189 -13.45 6.05 7.61
CA LEU A 189 -12.65 4.95 7.10
C LEU A 189 -12.47 5.04 5.58
N ASP A 190 -13.54 5.32 4.84
CA ASP A 190 -13.49 5.47 3.38
C ASP A 190 -12.66 6.70 2.96
N ALA A 191 -12.73 7.81 3.71
CA ALA A 191 -11.89 8.99 3.49
C ALA A 191 -10.41 8.64 3.67
N TYR A 192 -10.05 7.93 4.74
CA TYR A 192 -8.67 7.50 4.99
C TYR A 192 -8.15 6.53 3.92
N ILE A 193 -9.00 5.62 3.43
CA ILE A 193 -8.66 4.73 2.32
C ILE A 193 -8.32 5.56 1.07
N LYS A 194 -9.17 6.53 0.70
CA LYS A 194 -8.95 7.41 -0.46
C LYS A 194 -7.66 8.24 -0.32
N GLU A 195 -7.41 8.80 0.87
CA GLU A 195 -6.17 9.52 1.16
C GLU A 195 -4.96 8.62 0.94
N THR A 196 -4.96 7.42 1.50
CA THR A 196 -3.86 6.47 1.35
C THR A 196 -3.70 5.98 -0.10
N GLN A 197 -4.81 5.75 -0.81
CA GLN A 197 -4.81 5.40 -2.23
C GLN A 197 -4.23 6.51 -3.11
N ALA A 198 -4.36 7.78 -2.70
CA ALA A 198 -3.76 8.90 -3.41
C ALA A 198 -2.23 8.80 -3.49
N HIS A 199 -1.59 8.10 -2.55
CA HIS A 199 -0.14 7.88 -2.54
C HIS A 199 0.32 6.67 -3.39
N VAL A 200 -0.59 5.91 -3.99
CA VAL A 200 -0.23 4.80 -4.88
C VAL A 200 0.55 5.31 -6.08
N GLY A 201 1.78 4.82 -6.25
CA GLY A 201 2.72 5.27 -7.27
C GLY A 201 3.79 6.25 -6.77
N PHE A 202 3.72 6.69 -5.52
CA PHE A 202 4.68 7.64 -4.96
C PHE A 202 6.13 7.12 -5.01
N ILE A 203 6.38 5.87 -4.64
CA ILE A 203 7.73 5.29 -4.72
C ILE A 203 8.21 5.19 -6.18
N LYS A 204 7.31 4.82 -7.11
CA LYS A 204 7.61 4.81 -8.54
C LYS A 204 8.01 6.20 -9.06
N SER A 205 7.38 7.25 -8.53
CA SER A 205 7.68 8.61 -8.98
C SER A 205 9.11 9.05 -8.67
N GLY A 206 9.76 8.49 -7.66
CA GLY A 206 11.17 8.73 -7.41
C GLY A 206 12.05 8.22 -8.56
N TRP A 207 11.79 7.02 -9.07
CA TRP A 207 12.49 6.51 -10.26
C TRP A 207 12.18 7.33 -11.53
N TRP A 208 10.94 7.82 -11.65
CA TRP A 208 10.58 8.76 -12.70
C TRP A 208 11.42 10.04 -12.63
N GLN A 209 11.60 10.60 -11.44
CA GLN A 209 12.45 11.80 -11.26
C GLN A 209 13.90 11.53 -11.65
N VAL A 210 14.43 10.34 -11.33
CA VAL A 210 15.77 9.94 -11.80
C VAL A 210 15.83 9.92 -13.32
N LEU A 211 14.86 9.28 -13.99
CA LEU A 211 14.78 9.22 -15.45
C LEU A 211 14.69 10.61 -16.11
N SER A 212 13.88 11.50 -15.52
CA SER A 212 13.69 12.85 -16.04
C SER A 212 14.93 13.74 -15.89
N ARG A 213 15.85 13.37 -15.01
CA ARG A 213 17.09 14.08 -14.69
C ARG A 213 18.33 13.37 -15.18
N LEU A 214 18.20 12.36 -16.03
CA LEU A 214 19.37 11.71 -16.61
C LEU A 214 20.24 12.75 -17.33
N PRO A 215 21.57 12.65 -17.22
CA PRO A 215 22.48 13.57 -17.85
C PRO A 215 22.28 13.61 -19.37
N LYS A 216 22.36 14.80 -19.94
CA LYS A 216 22.41 14.98 -21.39
C LYS A 216 23.85 14.77 -21.87
N VAL A 217 24.02 14.00 -22.92
CA VAL A 217 25.31 13.84 -23.57
C VAL A 217 25.32 14.70 -24.81
N GLN A 218 26.31 15.59 -24.93
CA GLN A 218 26.40 16.58 -26.04
C GLN A 218 25.09 17.36 -26.24
N GLY A 219 24.41 17.71 -25.14
CA GLY A 219 23.16 18.47 -25.17
C GLY A 219 21.91 17.64 -25.54
N LYS A 220 22.06 16.37 -25.86
CA LYS A 220 20.96 15.50 -26.31
C LYS A 220 20.52 14.54 -25.20
N ASN A 221 19.21 14.27 -25.15
CA ASN A 221 18.67 13.17 -24.32
C ASN A 221 18.93 11.84 -25.02
N VAL A 222 19.80 11.03 -24.48
CA VAL A 222 20.22 9.73 -25.08
C VAL A 222 19.26 8.60 -24.75
N PHE A 223 18.56 8.68 -23.61
CA PHE A 223 17.57 7.70 -23.23
C PHE A 223 16.16 8.11 -23.67
N LYS A 224 15.52 7.24 -24.45
CA LYS A 224 14.11 7.37 -24.83
C LYS A 224 13.36 6.17 -24.27
N GLY A 225 12.86 6.29 -23.06
CA GLY A 225 12.00 5.27 -22.45
C GLY A 225 10.58 5.31 -22.99
N SER A 226 9.82 4.27 -22.70
CA SER A 226 8.39 4.25 -22.95
C SER A 226 7.67 5.33 -22.15
N GLU A 227 6.46 5.68 -22.55
CA GLU A 227 5.69 6.70 -21.86
C GLU A 227 5.35 6.29 -20.43
N ILE A 228 5.69 7.16 -19.49
CA ILE A 228 5.38 6.95 -18.07
C ILE A 228 3.97 7.46 -17.79
N PRO A 229 3.10 6.65 -17.16
CA PRO A 229 1.71 7.04 -16.92
C PRO A 229 1.57 8.24 -15.99
N VAL A 230 0.51 9.03 -16.23
CA VAL A 230 0.19 10.22 -15.43
C VAL A 230 0.04 9.92 -13.95
N TRP A 231 -0.50 8.75 -13.60
CA TRP A 231 -0.69 8.35 -12.19
C TRP A 231 0.62 8.15 -11.41
N VAL A 232 1.75 7.98 -12.12
CA VAL A 232 3.10 7.99 -11.54
C VAL A 232 3.67 9.41 -11.54
N LYS A 233 3.57 10.11 -12.67
CA LYS A 233 4.13 11.47 -12.84
C LYS A 233 3.53 12.51 -11.89
N ARG A 234 2.28 12.33 -11.47
CA ARG A 234 1.56 13.28 -10.59
C ARG A 234 2.18 13.43 -9.20
N HIS A 235 3.03 12.49 -8.79
CA HIS A 235 3.66 12.53 -7.48
C HIS A 235 5.00 13.25 -7.51
N SER A 236 5.29 13.94 -6.41
CA SER A 236 6.56 14.66 -6.19
C SER A 236 7.61 13.77 -5.51
N GLY A 237 7.79 12.54 -6.02
CA GLY A 237 8.87 11.69 -5.53
C GLY A 237 10.24 12.32 -5.75
N THR A 238 11.21 11.97 -4.94
CA THR A 238 12.57 12.47 -5.02
C THR A 238 13.53 11.41 -5.51
N GLY A 239 14.44 11.81 -6.39
CA GLY A 239 15.49 10.97 -6.93
C GLY A 239 16.57 11.83 -7.56
N TYR A 240 17.77 11.29 -7.70
CA TYR A 240 18.90 11.98 -8.29
C TYR A 240 19.60 11.13 -9.33
N SER A 241 20.28 11.81 -10.25
CA SER A 241 21.16 11.23 -11.25
C SER A 241 22.35 12.15 -11.43
N THR A 242 23.56 11.64 -11.30
CA THR A 242 24.79 12.41 -11.41
C THR A 242 25.79 11.66 -12.29
N LEU A 243 26.34 12.36 -13.27
CA LEU A 243 27.45 11.88 -14.08
C LEU A 243 28.75 12.42 -13.53
N MET A 244 29.69 11.56 -13.23
CA MET A 244 31.04 11.92 -12.78
C MET A 244 32.05 11.35 -13.76
N ARG A 245 32.96 12.23 -14.21
CA ARG A 245 34.12 11.86 -15.04
C ARG A 245 35.35 11.87 -14.17
N GLN A 246 35.99 10.70 -14.02
CA GLN A 246 37.21 10.52 -13.25
C GLN A 246 38.32 10.03 -14.17
N LYS A 247 39.57 10.02 -13.69
CA LYS A 247 40.71 9.56 -14.48
C LYS A 247 40.62 8.11 -14.92
N ASP A 248 39.94 7.30 -14.12
CA ASP A 248 39.76 5.86 -14.28
C ASP A 248 38.48 5.47 -14.98
N GLY A 249 37.58 6.43 -15.27
CA GLY A 249 36.35 6.15 -15.99
C GLY A 249 35.21 7.14 -15.80
N ILE A 250 34.06 6.71 -16.29
CA ILE A 250 32.79 7.45 -16.21
C ILE A 250 31.86 6.72 -15.25
N TYR A 251 31.37 7.43 -14.27
CA TYR A 251 30.45 6.92 -13.25
C TYR A 251 29.10 7.64 -13.34
N ILE A 252 28.02 6.88 -13.34
CA ILE A 252 26.67 7.40 -13.26
C ILE A 252 26.07 6.89 -11.97
N VAL A 253 25.82 7.82 -11.04
CA VAL A 253 25.18 7.53 -9.76
C VAL A 253 23.72 7.90 -9.85
N ILE A 254 22.86 6.92 -9.57
CA ILE A 254 21.41 7.10 -9.60
C ILE A 254 20.83 6.65 -8.27
N GLY A 255 19.84 7.37 -7.76
CA GLY A 255 19.21 7.01 -6.50
C GLY A 255 17.76 7.52 -6.41
N ASN A 256 16.90 6.65 -5.92
CA ASN A 256 15.53 6.98 -5.54
C ASN A 256 15.51 7.18 -4.03
N THR A 257 15.17 8.38 -3.57
CA THR A 257 15.18 8.77 -2.15
C THR A 257 13.77 8.80 -1.55
N VAL A 258 12.78 8.24 -2.24
CA VAL A 258 11.41 8.16 -1.73
C VAL A 258 11.28 7.01 -0.72
N GLY A 259 11.13 7.38 0.54
CA GLY A 259 10.75 6.47 1.64
C GLY A 259 11.75 5.32 1.89
N ASP A 260 11.29 4.27 2.59
CA ASP A 260 12.05 3.04 2.93
C ASP A 260 12.34 2.14 1.70
N ASN A 261 12.87 2.73 0.64
CA ASN A 261 13.20 1.97 -0.57
C ASN A 261 14.14 0.80 -0.30
N ASP A 262 15.09 0.98 0.62
CA ASP A 262 16.08 -0.07 0.94
C ASP A 262 15.41 -1.32 1.48
N ASN A 263 14.36 -1.17 2.28
CA ASN A 263 13.60 -2.30 2.82
C ASN A 263 12.73 -3.02 1.77
N GLN A 264 12.17 -2.30 0.81
CA GLN A 264 11.35 -2.91 -0.24
C GLN A 264 12.19 -3.43 -1.41
N ALA A 265 13.24 -2.70 -1.79
CA ALA A 265 14.14 -3.09 -2.85
C ALA A 265 14.95 -4.34 -2.48
N SER A 266 15.46 -4.42 -1.25
CA SER A 266 16.20 -5.59 -0.77
C SER A 266 15.32 -6.82 -0.60
N LYS A 267 14.07 -6.66 -0.14
CA LYS A 267 13.15 -7.79 0.06
C LYS A 267 12.73 -8.50 -1.22
N ASN A 268 12.70 -7.79 -2.33
CA ASN A 268 12.20 -8.32 -3.60
C ASN A 268 13.31 -8.48 -4.65
N ASN A 269 14.57 -8.32 -4.27
CA ASN A 269 15.72 -8.31 -5.20
C ASN A 269 15.50 -7.37 -6.41
N VAL A 270 14.73 -6.28 -6.20
CA VAL A 270 14.33 -5.37 -7.30
C VAL A 270 15.54 -4.84 -8.04
N GLN A 271 16.62 -4.52 -7.33
CA GLN A 271 17.83 -3.98 -7.96
C GLN A 271 18.53 -5.01 -8.85
N GLU A 272 18.65 -6.26 -8.39
CA GLU A 272 19.29 -7.33 -9.16
C GLU A 272 18.46 -7.70 -10.38
N ILE A 273 17.15 -7.86 -10.21
CA ILE A 273 16.23 -8.15 -11.31
C ILE A 273 16.18 -6.99 -12.30
N ALA A 274 16.17 -5.74 -11.83
CA ALA A 274 16.23 -4.56 -12.67
C ALA A 274 17.52 -4.50 -13.51
N ARG A 275 18.67 -4.84 -12.89
CA ARG A 275 19.95 -4.93 -13.59
C ARG A 275 19.91 -5.98 -14.69
N ALA A 276 19.42 -7.19 -14.39
CA ALA A 276 19.31 -8.26 -15.37
C ALA A 276 18.39 -7.87 -16.54
N GLN A 277 17.23 -7.27 -16.26
CA GLN A 277 16.32 -6.80 -17.29
C GLN A 277 16.88 -5.66 -18.13
N ALA A 278 17.59 -4.71 -17.51
CA ALA A 278 18.24 -3.63 -18.23
C ALA A 278 19.28 -4.16 -19.21
N MET A 279 20.14 -5.09 -18.76
CA MET A 279 21.14 -5.74 -19.62
C MET A 279 20.48 -6.50 -20.77
N ALA A 280 19.43 -7.29 -20.49
CA ALA A 280 18.70 -7.99 -21.54
C ALA A 280 18.12 -7.05 -22.62
N ARG A 281 17.59 -5.89 -22.22
CA ARG A 281 17.10 -4.86 -23.16
C ARG A 281 18.19 -4.24 -24.00
N LEU A 282 19.35 -3.94 -23.41
CA LEU A 282 20.48 -3.40 -24.14
C LEU A 282 20.98 -4.39 -25.20
N PHE A 283 21.10 -5.67 -24.84
CA PHE A 283 21.50 -6.71 -25.79
C PHE A 283 20.46 -6.91 -26.91
N ALA A 284 19.17 -6.90 -26.56
CA ALA A 284 18.10 -6.98 -27.59
C ALA A 284 18.14 -5.80 -28.57
N GLN A 285 18.48 -4.60 -28.10
CA GLN A 285 18.69 -3.43 -28.99
C GLN A 285 19.89 -3.66 -29.93
N LEU A 286 20.99 -4.20 -29.42
CA LEU A 286 22.18 -4.53 -30.19
C LEU A 286 21.88 -5.58 -31.27
N GLU A 287 21.23 -6.67 -30.89
CA GLU A 287 20.83 -7.72 -31.85
C GLU A 287 19.92 -7.18 -32.95
N LYS A 288 18.95 -6.35 -32.60
CA LYS A 288 18.07 -5.71 -33.57
C LYS A 288 18.88 -4.88 -34.55
N ARG A 289 19.82 -4.04 -34.08
CA ARG A 289 20.65 -3.22 -34.96
C ARG A 289 21.50 -4.06 -35.91
N GLN A 290 22.11 -5.15 -35.40
CA GLN A 290 22.88 -6.07 -36.22
C GLN A 290 22.02 -6.71 -37.32
N LYS A 291 20.79 -7.15 -37.00
CA LYS A 291 19.83 -7.67 -37.99
C LYS A 291 19.45 -6.62 -39.04
N ASP A 292 19.17 -5.39 -38.60
CA ASP A 292 18.82 -4.29 -39.49
C ASP A 292 20.00 -3.91 -40.43
N GLN A 293 21.23 -3.99 -39.95
CA GLN A 293 22.44 -3.78 -40.78
C GLN A 293 22.63 -4.93 -41.79
N ALA A 294 22.51 -6.20 -41.33
CA ALA A 294 22.63 -7.35 -42.21
C ALA A 294 21.55 -7.34 -43.31
N ALA A 295 20.32 -6.94 -43.00
CA ALA A 295 19.25 -6.82 -44.00
C ALA A 295 19.55 -5.76 -45.05
N LYS A 296 20.18 -4.65 -44.67
CA LYS A 296 20.63 -3.61 -45.63
C LYS A 296 21.73 -4.10 -46.56
N PHE A 297 22.66 -4.91 -46.05
CA PHE A 297 23.74 -5.49 -46.87
C PHE A 297 23.28 -6.57 -47.82
N ASN A 298 22.26 -7.36 -47.44
CA ASN A 298 21.73 -8.45 -48.25
C ASN A 298 20.63 -7.98 -49.25
N GLY A 299 20.14 -6.77 -49.12
CA GLY A 299 19.11 -6.20 -50.00
C GLY A 299 19.65 -5.17 -51.04
N SER A 300 20.94 -4.96 -51.05
CA SER A 300 21.67 -4.24 -52.10
C SER A 300 22.44 -5.20 -52.99
#